data_c218196d4b5c8a117942b9ab9b557ce3
#
_entry.id   c218196d4b5c8a117942b9ab9b557ce3
#
_cell.length_a   1.000
_cell.length_b   1.000
_cell.length_c   1.000
_cell.angle_alpha   90.00
_cell.angle_beta   90.00
_cell.angle_gamma   90.00
#
_symmetry.space_group_name_H-M   'P 1'
#
loop_
_entity.id
_entity.type
_entity.pdbx_description
1 polymer ?
#
loop_
_entity_poly.entity_id
_entity_poly.type
_entity_poly.pdbx_seq_one_letter_code
_entity_poly.pdbx_strand_id
1 'polypeptide(L)'
;MSRCILHIGMHKTGSTSIQSSLKGFKDNAFYYAELSADPNHSLAMYSLFSQHPARHHLHLGKQKADIDRYVAAARKNLAQSIELANGRTLVISGEGISLLPYDNIKAIHQFLAQKFDDIQVVAYVRPPIGYMTSVFQETVKVVANSRFNIEREYKNYQNTFSKFDEIFKPGNVQLWKFDPKAFPEGCVVQDFCLRLGIPLPKQNIVRVNESLCLQAVALIYIYRKFGQSFNAPALKGKDSIQLGEAIKTIGNDRLCFSSEILLPILEHNSQDIQWMEKRLGQSLAEDIGQTLDTDIRNEADLIQAGVNAA
;
A
#
# COMPACT_ATOMS: atom_id res chain seq x y z
N MET A 1 25.77 11.83 -13.16
CA MET A 1 24.30 12.08 -13.26
C MET A 1 23.68 11.60 -11.96
N SER A 2 23.08 12.50 -11.19
CA SER A 2 22.48 12.16 -9.90
C SER A 2 21.04 11.66 -10.14
N ARG A 3 20.68 10.52 -9.52
CA ARG A 3 19.39 9.86 -9.75
C ARG A 3 18.60 9.66 -8.46
N CYS A 4 17.28 9.85 -8.55
CA CYS A 4 16.34 9.52 -7.47
C CYS A 4 15.23 8.58 -7.98
N ILE A 5 14.99 7.50 -7.27
CA ILE A 5 13.84 6.62 -7.46
C ILE A 5 12.81 6.95 -6.38
N LEU A 6 11.62 7.36 -6.81
CA LEU A 6 10.49 7.64 -5.96
C LEU A 6 9.46 6.51 -6.10
N HIS A 7 9.49 5.53 -5.20
CA HIS A 7 8.49 4.47 -5.12
C HIS A 7 7.26 5.00 -4.38
N ILE A 8 6.19 5.20 -5.12
CA ILE A 8 4.95 5.80 -4.61
C ILE A 8 3.93 4.75 -4.18
N GLY A 9 4.22 3.46 -4.40
CA GLY A 9 3.30 2.34 -4.12
C GLY A 9 2.04 2.40 -4.98
N MET A 10 1.17 1.58 -4.78
CA MET A 10 -0.25 1.61 -4.48
C MET A 10 -0.37 0.82 -3.20
N HIS A 11 -1.29 1.17 -2.31
CA HIS A 11 -1.51 0.37 -1.10
C HIS A 11 -1.79 -1.09 -1.49
N LYS A 12 -1.43 -2.02 -0.61
CA LYS A 12 -1.68 -3.46 -0.80
C LYS A 12 -0.92 -4.11 -1.98
N THR A 13 0.25 -3.56 -2.32
CA THR A 13 1.18 -4.09 -3.34
C THR A 13 2.52 -4.54 -2.76
N GLY A 14 2.55 -4.88 -1.47
CA GLY A 14 3.76 -5.37 -0.81
C GLY A 14 4.79 -4.29 -0.48
N SER A 15 4.40 -3.00 -0.47
CA SER A 15 5.29 -1.88 -0.14
C SER A 15 6.01 -2.07 1.19
N THR A 16 5.33 -2.59 2.22
CA THR A 16 5.94 -2.86 3.53
C THR A 16 7.09 -3.86 3.44
N SER A 17 6.95 -4.92 2.63
CA SER A 17 8.02 -5.90 2.41
C SER A 17 9.21 -5.27 1.70
N ILE A 18 8.97 -4.44 0.67
CA ILE A 18 10.02 -3.70 -0.05
C ILE A 18 10.75 -2.75 0.91
N GLN A 19 10.03 -1.94 1.67
CA GLN A 19 10.56 -0.97 2.61
C GLN A 19 11.37 -1.62 3.73
N SER A 20 10.85 -2.70 4.33
CA SER A 20 11.53 -3.45 5.38
C SER A 20 12.80 -4.13 4.87
N SER A 21 12.77 -4.66 3.66
CA SER A 21 13.93 -5.30 3.05
C SER A 21 15.03 -4.31 2.67
N LEU A 22 14.65 -3.08 2.28
CA LEU A 22 15.60 -2.03 1.91
C LEU A 22 16.04 -1.15 3.08
N LYS A 23 15.49 -1.34 4.28
CA LYS A 23 15.87 -0.56 5.46
C LYS A 23 17.38 -0.63 5.71
N GLY A 24 18.04 0.54 5.69
CA GLY A 24 19.50 0.66 5.86
C GLY A 24 20.32 0.14 4.69
N PHE A 25 19.70 -0.24 3.56
CA PHE A 25 20.40 -0.72 2.38
C PHE A 25 21.21 0.39 1.73
N LYS A 26 22.48 0.10 1.51
CA LYS A 26 23.43 0.92 0.76
C LYS A 26 24.52 0.05 0.14
N ASP A 27 24.89 0.40 -1.07
CA ASP A 27 26.04 -0.17 -1.76
C ASP A 27 26.79 0.93 -2.57
N ASN A 28 27.54 0.55 -3.58
CA ASN A 28 28.25 1.51 -4.43
C ASN A 28 27.34 2.27 -5.42
N ALA A 29 26.12 1.76 -5.69
CA ALA A 29 25.19 2.29 -6.70
C ALA A 29 23.89 2.87 -6.10
N PHE A 30 23.47 2.38 -4.95
CA PHE A 30 22.17 2.74 -4.34
C PHE A 30 22.32 3.13 -2.88
N TYR A 31 21.40 4.00 -2.45
CA TYR A 31 21.23 4.42 -1.05
C TYR A 31 19.73 4.51 -0.74
N TYR A 32 19.24 3.68 0.18
CA TYR A 32 17.87 3.80 0.67
C TYR A 32 17.78 4.93 1.68
N ALA A 33 16.90 5.92 1.46
CA ALA A 33 16.80 7.09 2.32
C ALA A 33 16.45 6.74 3.78
N GLU A 34 16.96 7.52 4.71
CA GLU A 34 16.68 7.37 6.14
C GLU A 34 15.95 8.62 6.64
N LEU A 35 14.64 8.73 6.35
CA LEU A 35 13.85 9.92 6.70
C LEU A 35 13.33 9.90 8.15
N SER A 36 13.20 8.71 8.74
CA SER A 36 12.80 8.46 10.12
C SER A 36 13.28 7.06 10.54
N ALA A 37 12.97 6.65 11.76
CA ALA A 37 13.21 5.25 12.21
C ALA A 37 12.36 4.22 11.44
N ASP A 38 11.21 4.66 10.88
CA ASP A 38 10.35 3.84 10.03
C ASP A 38 10.89 3.82 8.60
N PRO A 39 11.08 2.64 7.97
CA PRO A 39 11.47 2.55 6.57
C PRO A 39 10.39 3.02 5.59
N ASN A 40 9.14 3.18 6.03
CA ASN A 40 8.07 3.76 5.26
C ASN A 40 8.15 5.30 5.28
N HIS A 41 8.46 5.88 4.13
CA HIS A 41 8.65 7.33 4.03
C HIS A 41 7.34 8.13 3.84
N SER A 42 6.16 7.48 3.85
CA SER A 42 4.87 8.13 3.62
C SER A 42 4.62 9.31 4.54
N LEU A 43 4.79 9.12 5.87
CA LEU A 43 4.56 10.16 6.86
C LEU A 43 5.55 11.32 6.71
N ALA A 44 6.83 11.01 6.49
CA ALA A 44 7.86 12.02 6.31
C ALA A 44 7.58 12.88 5.07
N MET A 45 7.32 12.24 3.92
CA MET A 45 7.01 12.93 2.67
C MET A 45 5.73 13.76 2.77
N TYR A 46 4.66 13.20 3.38
CA TYR A 46 3.46 13.97 3.65
C TYR A 46 3.77 15.21 4.50
N SER A 47 4.49 15.03 5.61
CA SER A 47 4.75 16.09 6.58
C SER A 47 5.64 17.21 6.03
N LEU A 48 6.56 16.87 5.12
CA LEU A 48 7.47 17.81 4.49
C LEU A 48 6.82 18.66 3.40
N PHE A 49 5.89 18.06 2.64
CA PHE A 49 5.35 18.68 1.43
C PHE A 49 3.86 19.02 1.53
N SER A 50 3.18 18.72 2.64
CA SER A 50 1.81 19.16 2.90
C SER A 50 1.78 20.53 3.57
N GLN A 51 0.83 21.38 3.15
CA GLN A 51 0.53 22.62 3.85
C GLN A 51 -0.07 22.39 5.25
N HIS A 52 -0.60 21.18 5.50
CA HIS A 52 -1.29 20.81 6.72
C HIS A 52 -0.77 19.48 7.30
N PRO A 53 0.49 19.41 7.80
CA PRO A 53 1.07 18.18 8.33
C PRO A 53 0.23 17.51 9.41
N ALA A 54 -0.42 18.32 10.26
CA ALA A 54 -1.27 17.83 11.36
C ALA A 54 -2.50 17.03 10.93
N ARG A 55 -2.91 17.11 9.66
CA ARG A 55 -4.05 16.35 9.13
C ARG A 55 -3.73 14.89 8.83
N HIS A 56 -2.46 14.49 8.86
CA HIS A 56 -2.11 13.07 8.69
C HIS A 56 -2.61 12.25 9.89
N HIS A 57 -3.20 11.09 9.63
CA HIS A 57 -3.80 10.25 10.69
C HIS A 57 -2.82 9.90 11.82
N LEU A 58 -1.53 9.72 11.52
CA LEU A 58 -0.49 9.47 12.52
C LEU A 58 -0.08 10.74 13.32
N HIS A 59 -0.56 11.91 12.94
CA HIS A 59 -0.39 13.16 13.68
C HIS A 59 -1.65 13.55 14.48
N LEU A 60 -2.78 12.88 14.25
CA LEU A 60 -4.01 13.16 15.01
C LEU A 60 -3.79 12.99 16.51
N GLY A 61 -4.22 13.98 17.28
CA GLY A 61 -4.06 14.01 18.74
C GLY A 61 -2.67 14.39 19.25
N LYS A 62 -1.68 14.62 18.38
CA LYS A 62 -0.35 15.10 18.78
C LYS A 62 -0.37 16.62 18.97
N GLN A 63 0.49 17.10 19.88
CA GLN A 63 0.72 18.52 20.08
C GLN A 63 1.44 19.12 18.86
N LYS A 64 1.14 20.38 18.55
CA LYS A 64 1.78 21.09 17.42
C LYS A 64 3.31 21.04 17.51
N ALA A 65 3.87 21.26 18.72
CA ALA A 65 5.32 21.22 18.95
C ALA A 65 5.96 19.87 18.61
N ASP A 66 5.24 18.74 18.81
CA ASP A 66 5.74 17.39 18.46
C ASP A 66 5.74 17.20 16.95
N ILE A 67 4.71 17.71 16.27
CA ILE A 67 4.62 17.68 14.81
C ILE A 67 5.73 18.54 14.20
N ASP A 68 5.93 19.76 14.72
CA ASP A 68 6.97 20.68 14.23
C ASP A 68 8.37 20.06 14.41
N ARG A 69 8.63 19.40 15.55
CA ARG A 69 9.88 18.64 15.78
C ARG A 69 10.05 17.51 14.79
N TYR A 70 8.99 16.75 14.53
CA TYR A 70 9.03 15.67 13.54
C TYR A 70 9.35 16.20 12.14
N VAL A 71 8.68 17.27 11.70
CA VAL A 71 8.93 17.92 10.40
C VAL A 71 10.37 18.41 10.28
N ALA A 72 10.89 19.06 11.33
CA ALA A 72 12.27 19.55 11.35
C ALA A 72 13.28 18.38 11.27
N ALA A 73 13.05 17.30 12.01
CA ALA A 73 13.88 16.10 11.96
C ALA A 73 13.83 15.43 10.58
N ALA A 74 12.63 15.24 10.00
CA ALA A 74 12.47 14.67 8.68
C ALA A 74 13.16 15.50 7.60
N ARG A 75 13.10 16.84 7.69
CA ARG A 75 13.80 17.75 6.77
C ARG A 75 15.32 17.59 6.85
N LYS A 76 15.87 17.55 8.06
CA LYS A 76 17.30 17.29 8.29
C LYS A 76 17.71 15.95 7.73
N ASN A 77 16.96 14.90 8.00
CA ASN A 77 17.25 13.54 7.56
C ASN A 77 17.17 13.39 6.03
N LEU A 78 16.21 14.07 5.37
CA LEU A 78 16.13 14.08 3.91
C LEU A 78 17.35 14.78 3.30
N ALA A 79 17.76 15.95 3.83
CA ALA A 79 18.96 16.64 3.38
C ALA A 79 20.21 15.75 3.56
N GLN A 80 20.36 15.13 4.73
CA GLN A 80 21.45 14.21 5.02
C GLN A 80 21.43 12.96 4.11
N SER A 81 20.27 12.39 3.82
CA SER A 81 20.14 11.24 2.90
C SER A 81 20.57 11.61 1.48
N ILE A 82 20.25 12.84 1.03
CA ILE A 82 20.71 13.35 -0.28
C ILE A 82 22.25 13.48 -0.32
N GLU A 83 22.82 14.05 0.72
CA GLU A 83 24.30 14.19 0.83
C GLU A 83 24.98 12.83 0.90
N LEU A 84 24.47 11.91 1.71
CA LEU A 84 25.01 10.56 1.86
C LEU A 84 24.82 9.70 0.62
N ALA A 85 23.85 9.99 -0.23
CA ALA A 85 23.71 9.34 -1.53
C ALA A 85 24.96 9.56 -2.41
N ASN A 86 25.52 10.78 -2.40
CA ASN A 86 26.84 11.10 -2.97
C ASN A 86 27.13 10.42 -4.33
N GLY A 87 26.33 10.73 -5.36
CA GLY A 87 26.44 10.15 -6.70
C GLY A 87 25.76 8.78 -6.89
N ARG A 88 25.30 8.13 -5.81
CA ARG A 88 24.47 6.92 -5.85
C ARG A 88 23.02 7.28 -6.15
N THR A 89 22.26 6.30 -6.62
CA THR A 89 20.81 6.43 -6.77
C THR A 89 20.13 6.47 -5.40
N LEU A 90 19.49 7.59 -5.07
CA LEU A 90 18.67 7.70 -3.85
C LEU A 90 17.33 6.98 -4.06
N VAL A 91 16.93 6.11 -3.15
CA VAL A 91 15.62 5.43 -3.18
C VAL A 91 14.76 5.96 -2.03
N ILE A 92 13.62 6.56 -2.38
CA ILE A 92 12.57 6.99 -1.44
C ILE A 92 11.34 6.12 -1.67
N SER A 93 10.77 5.52 -0.64
CA SER A 93 9.61 4.63 -0.75
C SER A 93 8.52 4.97 0.26
N GLY A 94 7.33 5.28 -0.22
CA GLY A 94 6.18 5.55 0.62
C GLY A 94 4.87 5.46 -0.17
N GLU A 95 4.05 4.44 0.10
CA GLU A 95 2.79 4.22 -0.61
C GLU A 95 1.76 5.35 -0.37
N GLY A 96 1.86 6.06 0.74
CA GLY A 96 1.04 7.25 1.00
C GLY A 96 1.31 8.41 0.06
N ILE A 97 2.44 8.42 -0.66
CA ILE A 97 2.76 9.46 -1.64
C ILE A 97 1.74 9.44 -2.79
N SER A 98 1.25 8.26 -3.20
CA SER A 98 0.23 8.14 -4.25
C SER A 98 -1.09 8.85 -3.91
N LEU A 99 -1.36 9.06 -2.61
CA LEU A 99 -2.59 9.70 -2.12
C LEU A 99 -2.46 11.22 -1.98
N LEU A 100 -1.25 11.77 -2.11
CA LEU A 100 -1.04 13.20 -1.95
C LEU A 100 -1.79 14.00 -3.05
N PRO A 101 -2.32 15.19 -2.70
CA PRO A 101 -2.88 16.12 -3.68
C PRO A 101 -1.85 16.55 -4.73
N TYR A 102 -2.34 17.02 -5.87
CA TYR A 102 -1.54 17.48 -7.00
C TYR A 102 -0.43 18.46 -6.59
N ASP A 103 -0.77 19.50 -5.83
CA ASP A 103 0.19 20.54 -5.41
C ASP A 103 1.31 20.00 -4.54
N ASN A 104 1.01 19.00 -3.70
CA ASN A 104 2.04 18.34 -2.88
C ASN A 104 3.01 17.52 -3.74
N ILE A 105 2.49 16.80 -4.75
CA ILE A 105 3.34 16.05 -5.69
C ILE A 105 4.19 17.01 -6.53
N LYS A 106 3.62 18.14 -6.96
CA LYS A 106 4.36 19.20 -7.65
C LYS A 106 5.49 19.78 -6.79
N ALA A 107 5.23 20.00 -5.50
CA ALA A 107 6.25 20.47 -4.55
C ALA A 107 7.37 19.44 -4.36
N ILE A 108 7.03 18.15 -4.27
CA ILE A 108 8.02 17.05 -4.23
C ILE A 108 8.89 17.07 -5.48
N HIS A 109 8.28 17.14 -6.67
CA HIS A 109 9.01 17.20 -7.93
C HIS A 109 9.95 18.41 -7.99
N GLN A 110 9.46 19.62 -7.67
CA GLN A 110 10.25 20.84 -7.68
C GLN A 110 11.45 20.76 -6.73
N PHE A 111 11.26 20.17 -5.56
CA PHE A 111 12.36 19.98 -4.60
C PHE A 111 13.41 18.98 -5.13
N LEU A 112 12.95 17.82 -5.62
CA LEU A 112 13.85 16.78 -6.12
C LEU A 112 14.60 17.21 -7.39
N ALA A 113 13.94 17.94 -8.30
CA ALA A 113 14.53 18.43 -9.54
C ALA A 113 15.68 19.45 -9.32
N GLN A 114 15.77 20.06 -8.13
CA GLN A 114 16.93 20.90 -7.76
C GLN A 114 18.14 20.08 -7.30
N LYS A 115 17.97 18.78 -7.06
CA LYS A 115 18.99 17.91 -6.45
C LYS A 115 19.39 16.76 -7.34
N PHE A 116 18.52 16.35 -8.28
CA PHE A 116 18.72 15.18 -9.13
C PHE A 116 18.46 15.51 -10.58
N ASP A 117 19.35 15.01 -11.45
CA ASP A 117 19.23 15.14 -12.91
C ASP A 117 18.18 14.18 -13.49
N ASP A 118 17.98 13.02 -12.84
CA ASP A 118 17.04 11.97 -13.22
C ASP A 118 16.15 11.61 -12.03
N ILE A 119 14.83 11.74 -12.20
CA ILE A 119 13.86 11.37 -11.19
C ILE A 119 12.91 10.38 -11.81
N GLN A 120 12.96 9.15 -11.34
CA GLN A 120 12.10 8.06 -11.77
C GLN A 120 11.04 7.76 -10.72
N VAL A 121 9.78 7.86 -11.10
CA VAL A 121 8.64 7.41 -10.27
C VAL A 121 8.32 5.97 -10.61
N VAL A 122 8.14 5.12 -9.60
CA VAL A 122 7.79 3.72 -9.79
C VAL A 122 6.64 3.30 -8.89
N ALA A 123 5.74 2.45 -9.41
CA ALA A 123 4.64 1.88 -8.62
C ALA A 123 4.18 0.54 -9.18
N TYR A 124 3.73 -0.34 -8.28
CA TYR A 124 2.89 -1.46 -8.67
C TYR A 124 1.42 -1.04 -8.71
N VAL A 125 0.72 -1.54 -9.72
CA VAL A 125 -0.73 -1.38 -9.89
C VAL A 125 -1.38 -2.74 -9.64
N ARG A 126 -2.16 -2.84 -8.58
CA ARG A 126 -2.87 -4.07 -8.24
C ARG A 126 -4.19 -4.13 -9.01
N PRO A 127 -4.52 -5.26 -9.64
CA PRO A 127 -5.81 -5.48 -10.28
C PRO A 127 -6.97 -5.29 -9.30
N PRO A 128 -8.17 -4.87 -9.79
CA PRO A 128 -9.22 -4.31 -8.94
C PRO A 128 -9.79 -5.30 -7.93
N ILE A 129 -10.02 -6.56 -8.30
CA ILE A 129 -10.58 -7.57 -7.40
C ILE A 129 -9.62 -7.85 -6.24
N GLY A 130 -8.36 -8.15 -6.59
CA GLY A 130 -7.32 -8.40 -5.59
C GLY A 130 -7.07 -7.19 -4.69
N TYR A 131 -7.19 -5.97 -5.24
CA TYR A 131 -7.08 -4.75 -4.46
C TYR A 131 -8.22 -4.61 -3.46
N MET A 132 -9.48 -4.63 -3.93
CA MET A 132 -10.67 -4.50 -3.08
C MET A 132 -10.69 -5.55 -1.97
N THR A 133 -10.41 -6.81 -2.31
CA THR A 133 -10.35 -7.91 -1.33
C THR A 133 -9.29 -7.64 -0.25
N SER A 134 -8.11 -7.17 -0.64
CA SER A 134 -7.03 -6.89 0.31
C SER A 134 -7.30 -5.67 1.18
N VAL A 135 -7.94 -4.63 0.63
CA VAL A 135 -8.33 -3.44 1.40
C VAL A 135 -9.45 -3.78 2.36
N PHE A 136 -10.45 -4.57 1.93
CA PHE A 136 -11.51 -5.04 2.81
C PHE A 136 -10.97 -5.78 4.04
N GLN A 137 -10.01 -6.71 3.84
CA GLN A 137 -9.35 -7.39 4.96
C GLN A 137 -8.68 -6.40 5.92
N GLU A 138 -8.03 -5.36 5.40
CA GLU A 138 -7.39 -4.33 6.24
C GLU A 138 -8.41 -3.47 6.98
N THR A 139 -9.48 -3.04 6.28
CA THR A 139 -10.58 -2.28 6.87
C THR A 139 -11.19 -3.04 8.04
N VAL A 140 -11.46 -4.33 7.87
CA VAL A 140 -11.98 -5.20 8.94
C VAL A 140 -11.02 -5.28 10.13
N LYS A 141 -9.70 -5.32 9.91
CA LYS A 141 -8.70 -5.37 11.00
C LYS A 141 -8.68 -4.09 11.83
N VAL A 142 -8.80 -2.91 11.20
CA VAL A 142 -8.48 -1.63 11.87
C VAL A 142 -9.70 -0.76 12.19
N VAL A 143 -10.80 -0.89 11.44
CA VAL A 143 -11.99 -0.02 11.59
C VAL A 143 -12.99 -0.66 12.51
N ALA A 144 -13.33 0.03 13.61
CA ALA A 144 -14.47 -0.35 14.47
C ALA A 144 -15.77 -0.15 13.70
N ASN A 145 -16.74 -1.08 13.86
CA ASN A 145 -18.04 -1.04 13.18
C ASN A 145 -17.92 -0.97 11.65
N SER A 146 -16.95 -1.68 11.08
CA SER A 146 -16.82 -1.77 9.63
C SER A 146 -18.12 -2.32 9.01
N ARG A 147 -18.54 -1.66 7.92
CA ARG A 147 -19.72 -2.09 7.16
C ARG A 147 -19.27 -2.97 6.00
N PHE A 148 -20.07 -3.99 5.70
CA PHE A 148 -19.89 -4.79 4.50
C PHE A 148 -20.25 -3.93 3.26
N ASN A 149 -19.22 -3.41 2.59
CA ASN A 149 -19.39 -2.64 1.36
C ASN A 149 -18.11 -2.72 0.53
N ILE A 150 -18.08 -3.62 -0.44
CA ILE A 150 -16.91 -3.88 -1.28
C ILE A 150 -16.69 -2.78 -2.32
N GLU A 151 -17.76 -2.16 -2.81
CA GLU A 151 -17.67 -1.08 -3.80
C GLU A 151 -16.85 0.11 -3.27
N ARG A 152 -16.96 0.42 -1.97
CA ARG A 152 -16.19 1.49 -1.32
C ARG A 152 -14.67 1.23 -1.33
N GLU A 153 -14.27 -0.01 -1.49
CA GLU A 153 -12.87 -0.40 -1.52
C GLU A 153 -12.24 -0.26 -2.91
N TYR A 154 -13.04 0.07 -3.93
CA TYR A 154 -12.51 0.37 -5.26
C TYR A 154 -11.64 1.62 -5.23
N LYS A 155 -10.49 1.56 -5.89
CA LYS A 155 -9.56 2.68 -6.01
C LYS A 155 -9.47 3.14 -7.46
N ASN A 156 -9.92 4.38 -7.72
CA ASN A 156 -9.82 4.95 -9.05
C ASN A 156 -8.35 5.15 -9.44
N TYR A 157 -7.94 4.50 -10.52
CA TYR A 157 -6.57 4.49 -11.01
C TYR A 157 -6.17 5.81 -11.62
N GLN A 158 -7.03 6.38 -12.46
CA GLN A 158 -6.77 7.64 -13.14
C GLN A 158 -6.53 8.77 -12.13
N ASN A 159 -7.41 8.91 -11.14
CA ASN A 159 -7.25 9.90 -10.08
C ASN A 159 -5.97 9.68 -9.25
N THR A 160 -5.52 8.43 -9.15
CA THR A 160 -4.31 8.10 -8.37
C THR A 160 -3.05 8.43 -9.13
N PHE A 161 -2.97 8.11 -10.44
CA PHE A 161 -1.70 8.08 -11.18
C PHE A 161 -1.54 9.17 -12.24
N SER A 162 -2.61 9.75 -12.82
CA SER A 162 -2.49 10.75 -13.89
C SER A 162 -1.66 11.97 -13.49
N LYS A 163 -1.78 12.42 -12.26
CA LYS A 163 -1.01 13.55 -11.72
C LYS A 163 0.51 13.33 -11.74
N PHE A 164 0.96 12.07 -11.63
CA PHE A 164 2.38 11.76 -11.75
C PHE A 164 2.85 11.84 -13.20
N ASP A 165 2.06 11.35 -14.13
CA ASP A 165 2.35 11.47 -15.56
C ASP A 165 2.40 12.95 -16.00
N GLU A 166 1.50 13.78 -15.49
CA GLU A 166 1.49 15.22 -15.77
C GLU A 166 2.72 15.95 -15.21
N ILE A 167 3.11 15.63 -13.97
CA ILE A 167 4.18 16.35 -13.26
C ILE A 167 5.58 15.83 -13.64
N PHE A 168 5.77 14.51 -13.71
CA PHE A 168 7.08 13.90 -13.96
C PHE A 168 7.29 13.53 -15.43
N LYS A 169 6.29 13.62 -16.28
CA LYS A 169 6.17 13.14 -17.66
C LYS A 169 6.09 11.60 -17.72
N PRO A 170 5.30 11.05 -18.65
CA PRO A 170 5.05 9.59 -18.72
C PRO A 170 6.29 8.72 -18.84
N GLY A 171 7.35 9.21 -19.51
CA GLY A 171 8.61 8.48 -19.65
C GLY A 171 9.37 8.26 -18.33
N ASN A 172 9.11 9.11 -17.33
CA ASN A 172 9.74 9.05 -16.01
C ASN A 172 8.85 8.34 -14.98
N VAL A 173 7.65 7.86 -15.37
CA VAL A 173 6.71 7.16 -14.49
C VAL A 173 6.54 5.73 -14.99
N GLN A 174 7.07 4.79 -14.24
CA GLN A 174 6.97 3.36 -14.55
C GLN A 174 5.92 2.71 -13.64
N LEU A 175 4.85 2.22 -14.25
CA LEU A 175 3.79 1.49 -13.57
C LEU A 175 3.89 0.02 -13.96
N TRP A 176 3.83 -0.87 -12.97
CA TRP A 176 3.95 -2.32 -13.16
C TRP A 176 2.74 -3.03 -12.60
N LYS A 177 2.18 -3.99 -13.34
CA LYS A 177 1.10 -4.83 -12.81
C LYS A 177 1.60 -5.62 -11.60
N PHE A 178 0.85 -5.59 -10.52
CA PHE A 178 1.09 -6.44 -9.35
C PHE A 178 0.52 -7.84 -9.63
N ASP A 179 1.38 -8.74 -10.03
CA ASP A 179 1.03 -10.13 -10.31
C ASP A 179 2.02 -11.09 -9.64
N PRO A 180 1.70 -11.58 -8.43
CA PRO A 180 2.59 -12.49 -7.72
C PRO A 180 2.96 -13.76 -8.50
N LYS A 181 2.13 -14.20 -9.47
CA LYS A 181 2.44 -15.36 -10.30
C LYS A 181 3.58 -15.09 -11.29
N ALA A 182 3.75 -13.83 -11.68
CA ALA A 182 4.81 -13.40 -12.58
C ALA A 182 6.10 -12.97 -11.84
N PHE A 183 6.07 -12.82 -10.52
CA PHE A 183 7.24 -12.41 -9.76
C PHE A 183 8.23 -13.56 -9.55
N PRO A 184 9.55 -13.30 -9.56
CA PRO A 184 10.54 -14.30 -9.18
C PRO A 184 10.20 -14.89 -7.80
N GLU A 185 10.05 -16.22 -7.71
CA GLU A 185 9.68 -16.93 -6.48
C GLU A 185 8.40 -16.36 -5.79
N GLY A 186 7.49 -15.75 -6.55
CA GLY A 186 6.29 -15.07 -6.03
C GLY A 186 6.61 -13.84 -5.15
N CYS A 187 7.81 -13.29 -5.24
CA CYS A 187 8.33 -12.29 -4.32
C CYS A 187 8.39 -10.90 -4.96
N VAL A 188 7.54 -9.98 -4.50
CA VAL A 188 7.53 -8.59 -4.97
C VAL A 188 8.84 -7.86 -4.70
N VAL A 189 9.57 -8.19 -3.62
CA VAL A 189 10.87 -7.58 -3.30
C VAL A 189 11.90 -7.95 -4.34
N GLN A 190 11.93 -9.23 -4.75
CA GLN A 190 12.84 -9.68 -5.81
C GLN A 190 12.50 -9.03 -7.14
N ASP A 191 11.21 -8.95 -7.51
CA ASP A 191 10.78 -8.29 -8.74
C ASP A 191 11.15 -6.80 -8.74
N PHE A 192 10.90 -6.10 -7.63
CA PHE A 192 11.28 -4.69 -7.46
C PHE A 192 12.79 -4.46 -7.64
N CYS A 193 13.59 -5.26 -6.95
CA CYS A 193 15.03 -5.16 -7.02
C CYS A 193 15.57 -5.50 -8.42
N LEU A 194 15.02 -6.53 -9.06
CA LEU A 194 15.39 -6.93 -10.42
C LEU A 194 15.09 -5.81 -11.44
N ARG A 195 13.90 -5.22 -11.39
CA ARG A 195 13.50 -4.13 -12.31
C ARG A 195 14.37 -2.89 -12.18
N LEU A 196 14.82 -2.60 -10.98
CA LEU A 196 15.61 -1.41 -10.69
C LEU A 196 17.13 -1.66 -10.69
N GLY A 197 17.56 -2.91 -10.80
CA GLY A 197 18.96 -3.29 -10.72
C GLY A 197 19.56 -3.17 -9.31
N ILE A 198 18.74 -3.27 -8.26
CA ILE A 198 19.19 -3.21 -6.85
C ILE A 198 19.73 -4.58 -6.45
N PRO A 199 21.02 -4.73 -6.09
CA PRO A 199 21.61 -6.02 -5.76
C PRO A 199 21.36 -6.41 -4.30
N LEU A 200 20.08 -6.52 -3.91
CA LEU A 200 19.70 -6.91 -2.54
C LEU A 200 19.97 -8.40 -2.31
N PRO A 201 20.79 -8.79 -1.30
CA PRO A 201 21.00 -10.18 -0.97
C PRO A 201 19.71 -10.89 -0.53
N LYS A 202 19.49 -12.15 -0.95
CA LYS A 202 18.27 -12.91 -0.64
C LYS A 202 17.98 -13.01 0.86
N GLN A 203 19.01 -13.13 1.69
CA GLN A 203 18.86 -13.19 3.16
C GLN A 203 18.32 -11.90 3.78
N ASN A 204 18.37 -10.77 3.05
CA ASN A 204 17.83 -9.49 3.52
C ASN A 204 16.36 -9.29 3.12
N ILE A 205 15.77 -10.25 2.41
CA ILE A 205 14.38 -10.16 2.01
C ILE A 205 13.48 -10.44 3.20
N VAL A 206 12.66 -9.46 3.54
CA VAL A 206 11.65 -9.54 4.58
C VAL A 206 10.28 -9.66 3.94
N ARG A 207 9.56 -10.74 4.22
CA ARG A 207 8.18 -10.94 3.79
C ARG A 207 7.26 -10.64 4.97
N VAL A 208 6.39 -9.67 4.81
CA VAL A 208 5.43 -9.25 5.84
C VAL A 208 4.01 -9.21 5.26
N ASN A 209 3.02 -9.26 6.14
CA ASN A 209 1.60 -9.10 5.81
C ASN A 209 1.04 -10.19 4.89
N GLU A 210 1.07 -11.42 5.33
CA GLU A 210 0.29 -12.48 4.71
C GLU A 210 -1.22 -12.19 4.82
N SER A 211 -1.96 -12.54 3.77
CA SER A 211 -3.42 -12.42 3.76
C SER A 211 -4.01 -13.34 4.82
N LEU A 212 -5.06 -12.88 5.51
CA LEU A 212 -5.84 -13.74 6.38
C LEU A 212 -6.73 -14.68 5.55
N CYS A 213 -7.03 -15.85 6.10
CA CYS A 213 -8.05 -16.74 5.54
C CYS A 213 -9.46 -16.14 5.75
N LEU A 214 -10.45 -16.67 5.06
CA LEU A 214 -11.86 -16.26 5.16
C LEU A 214 -12.35 -16.30 6.60
N GLN A 215 -12.10 -17.41 7.30
CA GLN A 215 -12.54 -17.64 8.67
C GLN A 215 -11.99 -16.57 9.63
N ALA A 216 -10.71 -16.26 9.51
CA ALA A 216 -10.08 -15.24 10.34
C ALA A 216 -10.67 -13.85 10.08
N VAL A 217 -10.90 -13.47 8.81
CA VAL A 217 -11.56 -12.20 8.47
C VAL A 217 -12.97 -12.15 9.01
N ALA A 218 -13.74 -13.23 8.87
CA ALA A 218 -15.11 -13.33 9.33
C ALA A 218 -15.23 -13.19 10.86
N LEU A 219 -14.34 -13.84 11.61
CA LEU A 219 -14.29 -13.73 13.08
C LEU A 219 -13.96 -12.31 13.54
N ILE A 220 -12.97 -11.65 12.90
CA ILE A 220 -12.66 -10.24 13.23
C ILE A 220 -13.87 -9.35 12.89
N TYR A 221 -14.54 -9.61 11.76
CA TYR A 221 -15.71 -8.85 11.35
C TYR A 221 -16.83 -8.94 12.39
N ILE A 222 -17.18 -10.16 12.84
CA ILE A 222 -18.17 -10.40 13.89
C ILE A 222 -17.77 -9.68 15.18
N TYR A 223 -16.51 -9.83 15.61
CA TYR A 223 -16.02 -9.16 16.81
C TYR A 223 -16.15 -7.63 16.72
N ARG A 224 -15.77 -7.05 15.59
CA ARG A 224 -15.84 -5.60 15.35
C ARG A 224 -17.27 -5.08 15.32
N LYS A 225 -18.19 -5.85 14.75
CA LYS A 225 -19.59 -5.44 14.57
C LYS A 225 -20.43 -5.64 15.83
N PHE A 226 -20.26 -6.77 16.50
CA PHE A 226 -21.14 -7.18 17.58
C PHE A 226 -20.47 -7.20 18.96
N GLY A 227 -19.14 -7.11 19.04
CA GLY A 227 -18.40 -7.28 20.30
C GLY A 227 -18.84 -6.33 21.40
N GLN A 228 -19.20 -5.09 21.08
CA GLN A 228 -19.72 -4.16 22.08
C GLN A 228 -21.05 -4.62 22.72
N SER A 229 -21.89 -5.31 21.95
CA SER A 229 -23.16 -5.88 22.45
C SER A 229 -22.95 -7.00 23.47
N PHE A 230 -21.75 -7.59 23.48
CA PHE A 230 -21.33 -8.65 24.40
C PHE A 230 -20.31 -8.17 25.43
N ASN A 231 -20.18 -6.85 25.63
CA ASN A 231 -19.18 -6.24 26.52
C ASN A 231 -17.72 -6.64 26.19
N ALA A 232 -17.45 -7.04 24.95
CA ALA A 232 -16.10 -7.37 24.54
C ALA A 232 -15.24 -6.07 24.47
N PRO A 233 -13.95 -6.12 24.89
CA PRO A 233 -13.09 -4.94 24.89
C PRO A 233 -12.89 -4.41 23.46
N ALA A 234 -12.87 -3.10 23.29
CA ALA A 234 -12.57 -2.49 22.00
C ALA A 234 -11.12 -2.77 21.63
N LEU A 235 -10.91 -3.49 20.52
CA LEU A 235 -9.57 -3.72 19.98
C LEU A 235 -8.99 -2.44 19.41
N LYS A 236 -7.85 -2.02 19.94
CA LYS A 236 -7.12 -0.82 19.48
C LYS A 236 -5.64 -1.15 19.22
N GLY A 237 -5.10 -0.59 18.15
CA GLY A 237 -3.66 -0.65 17.87
C GLY A 237 -3.07 -2.06 17.95
N LYS A 238 -2.21 -2.31 18.93
CA LYS A 238 -1.48 -3.58 19.11
C LYS A 238 -2.41 -4.78 19.34
N ASP A 239 -3.52 -4.61 20.03
CA ASP A 239 -4.45 -5.71 20.33
C ASP A 239 -5.09 -6.26 19.06
N SER A 240 -5.38 -5.40 18.08
CA SER A 240 -5.90 -5.82 16.78
C SER A 240 -4.88 -6.66 16.00
N ILE A 241 -3.60 -6.31 16.09
CA ILE A 241 -2.52 -7.06 15.43
C ILE A 241 -2.35 -8.42 16.11
N GLN A 242 -2.34 -8.44 17.45
CA GLN A 242 -2.20 -9.69 18.22
C GLN A 242 -3.38 -10.65 17.96
N LEU A 243 -4.61 -10.14 17.91
CA LEU A 243 -5.76 -10.95 17.55
C LEU A 243 -5.59 -11.51 16.13
N GLY A 244 -5.23 -10.68 15.16
CA GLY A 244 -4.99 -11.12 13.78
C GLY A 244 -3.95 -12.24 13.69
N GLU A 245 -2.85 -12.12 14.44
CA GLU A 245 -1.83 -13.18 14.52
C GLU A 245 -2.35 -14.45 15.19
N ALA A 246 -3.12 -14.32 16.27
CA ALA A 246 -3.66 -15.49 17.00
C ALA A 246 -4.65 -16.30 16.16
N ILE A 247 -5.43 -15.65 15.29
CA ILE A 247 -6.50 -16.30 14.53
C ILE A 247 -6.12 -16.56 13.05
N LYS A 248 -4.94 -16.17 12.60
CA LYS A 248 -4.54 -16.36 11.19
C LYS A 248 -4.47 -17.83 10.76
N THR A 249 -4.36 -18.74 11.73
CA THR A 249 -4.34 -20.18 11.49
C THR A 249 -5.71 -20.85 11.61
N ILE A 250 -6.78 -20.09 11.87
CA ILE A 250 -8.14 -20.60 11.99
C ILE A 250 -8.74 -20.73 10.59
N GLY A 251 -8.58 -21.88 9.99
CA GLY A 251 -9.07 -22.19 8.65
C GLY A 251 -8.05 -21.89 7.53
N ASN A 252 -8.39 -22.29 6.32
CA ASN A 252 -7.50 -22.23 5.15
C ASN A 252 -8.19 -21.66 3.90
N ASP A 253 -9.47 -21.31 3.98
CA ASP A 253 -10.20 -20.82 2.82
C ASP A 253 -9.76 -19.41 2.46
N ARG A 254 -9.60 -19.16 1.18
CA ARG A 254 -9.31 -17.83 0.68
C ARG A 254 -10.58 -16.99 0.73
N LEU A 255 -10.49 -15.75 1.22
CA LEU A 255 -11.59 -14.80 1.06
C LEU A 255 -11.77 -14.46 -0.42
N CYS A 256 -12.91 -14.86 -0.96
CA CYS A 256 -13.36 -14.54 -2.31
C CYS A 256 -14.76 -13.91 -2.25
N PHE A 257 -15.00 -12.93 -3.11
CA PHE A 257 -16.34 -12.37 -3.32
C PHE A 257 -16.94 -12.93 -4.58
N SER A 258 -18.25 -13.17 -4.57
CA SER A 258 -18.97 -13.71 -5.71
C SER A 258 -18.95 -12.77 -6.92
N SER A 259 -19.09 -13.33 -8.10
CA SER A 259 -19.25 -12.57 -9.34
C SER A 259 -20.43 -11.60 -9.29
N GLU A 260 -21.51 -11.93 -8.56
CA GLU A 260 -22.69 -11.08 -8.40
C GLU A 260 -22.38 -9.73 -7.75
N ILE A 261 -21.42 -9.69 -6.81
CA ILE A 261 -20.96 -8.44 -6.21
C ILE A 261 -19.92 -7.73 -7.09
N LEU A 262 -19.00 -8.51 -7.66
CA LEU A 262 -17.83 -7.94 -8.33
C LEU A 262 -18.15 -7.36 -9.70
N LEU A 263 -18.96 -8.05 -10.51
CA LEU A 263 -19.24 -7.64 -11.89
C LEU A 263 -19.87 -6.24 -11.99
N PRO A 264 -20.89 -5.87 -11.20
CA PRO A 264 -21.46 -4.51 -11.24
C PRO A 264 -20.42 -3.44 -10.90
N ILE A 265 -19.53 -3.70 -9.95
CA ILE A 265 -18.48 -2.75 -9.56
C ILE A 265 -17.47 -2.56 -10.69
N LEU A 266 -17.03 -3.66 -11.33
CA LEU A 266 -16.10 -3.62 -12.44
C LEU A 266 -16.70 -2.93 -13.67
N GLU A 267 -17.96 -3.20 -13.97
CA GLU A 267 -18.69 -2.58 -15.07
C GLU A 267 -18.84 -1.07 -14.84
N HIS A 268 -19.27 -0.66 -13.65
CA HIS A 268 -19.37 0.75 -13.27
C HIS A 268 -18.05 1.50 -13.41
N ASN A 269 -16.92 0.84 -13.13
CA ASN A 269 -15.58 1.42 -13.20
C ASN A 269 -14.80 1.05 -14.48
N SER A 270 -15.47 0.52 -15.50
CA SER A 270 -14.83 -0.02 -16.70
C SER A 270 -13.94 1.00 -17.43
N GLN A 271 -14.36 2.27 -17.51
CA GLN A 271 -13.58 3.33 -18.14
C GLN A 271 -12.26 3.60 -17.43
N ASP A 272 -12.25 3.61 -16.10
CA ASP A 272 -11.05 3.81 -15.30
C ASP A 272 -10.10 2.61 -15.40
N ILE A 273 -10.66 1.38 -15.41
CA ILE A 273 -9.89 0.15 -15.62
C ILE A 273 -9.23 0.18 -17.01
N GLN A 274 -9.98 0.49 -18.06
CA GLN A 274 -9.47 0.59 -19.43
C GLN A 274 -8.40 1.67 -19.57
N TRP A 275 -8.56 2.81 -18.89
CA TRP A 275 -7.53 3.85 -18.84
C TRP A 275 -6.21 3.31 -18.29
N MET A 276 -6.28 2.57 -17.19
CA MET A 276 -5.08 2.00 -16.57
C MET A 276 -4.48 0.87 -17.41
N GLU A 277 -5.30 -0.01 -18.01
CA GLU A 277 -4.82 -1.06 -18.91
C GLU A 277 -4.07 -0.48 -20.11
N LYS A 278 -4.61 0.59 -20.71
CA LYS A 278 -3.94 1.33 -21.77
C LYS A 278 -2.61 1.91 -21.30
N ARG A 279 -2.58 2.47 -20.09
CA ARG A 279 -1.36 3.06 -19.50
C ARG A 279 -0.30 2.01 -19.16
N LEU A 280 -0.71 0.82 -18.73
CA LEU A 280 0.17 -0.31 -18.44
C LEU A 280 0.62 -1.07 -19.69
N GLY A 281 -0.14 -1.00 -20.79
CA GLY A 281 0.05 -1.85 -21.97
C GLY A 281 -0.31 -3.32 -21.72
N GLN A 282 -1.09 -3.63 -20.67
CA GLN A 282 -1.50 -5.00 -20.32
C GLN A 282 -2.81 -5.00 -19.56
N SER A 283 -3.53 -6.14 -19.63
CA SER A 283 -4.83 -6.28 -18.97
C SER A 283 -4.72 -6.39 -17.45
N LEU A 284 -5.69 -5.77 -16.76
CA LEU A 284 -5.94 -5.92 -15.33
C LEU A 284 -7.04 -6.94 -15.03
N ALA A 285 -7.54 -7.64 -16.05
CA ALA A 285 -8.54 -8.69 -15.85
C ALA A 285 -7.99 -9.74 -14.88
N GLU A 286 -8.86 -10.16 -13.98
CA GLU A 286 -8.62 -11.25 -13.04
C GLU A 286 -9.64 -12.35 -13.32
N ASP A 287 -9.23 -13.60 -13.13
CA ASP A 287 -10.13 -14.74 -13.22
C ASP A 287 -11.09 -14.69 -12.01
N ILE A 288 -12.36 -14.46 -12.28
CA ILE A 288 -13.42 -14.47 -11.26
C ILE A 288 -13.79 -15.93 -10.92
N GLY A 289 -13.45 -16.88 -11.81
CA GLY A 289 -13.77 -18.29 -11.66
C GLY A 289 -15.27 -18.58 -11.71
N GLN A 290 -15.64 -19.84 -11.45
CA GLN A 290 -17.02 -20.18 -11.12
C GLN A 290 -17.27 -19.82 -9.65
N THR A 291 -18.41 -19.19 -9.37
CA THR A 291 -18.81 -18.89 -7.99
C THR A 291 -18.89 -20.20 -7.20
N LEU A 292 -18.10 -20.27 -6.13
CA LEU A 292 -18.08 -21.40 -5.21
C LEU A 292 -19.08 -21.15 -4.06
N ASP A 293 -19.51 -22.22 -3.40
CA ASP A 293 -20.40 -22.10 -2.23
C ASP A 293 -19.75 -21.31 -1.08
N THR A 294 -18.43 -21.24 -1.05
CA THR A 294 -17.65 -20.47 -0.07
C THR A 294 -17.49 -19.00 -0.42
N ASP A 295 -17.89 -18.57 -1.62
CA ASP A 295 -17.77 -17.17 -2.05
C ASP A 295 -18.80 -16.29 -1.34
N ILE A 296 -18.35 -15.15 -0.86
CA ILE A 296 -19.15 -14.19 -0.10
C ILE A 296 -20.00 -13.35 -1.05
N ARG A 297 -21.33 -13.49 -0.96
CA ARG A 297 -22.32 -12.75 -1.75
C ARG A 297 -22.90 -11.55 -1.00
N ASN A 298 -22.88 -11.62 0.33
CA ASN A 298 -23.46 -10.60 1.18
C ASN A 298 -22.87 -10.69 2.61
N GLU A 299 -23.29 -9.78 3.46
CA GLU A 299 -22.85 -9.74 4.85
C GLU A 299 -23.21 -11.00 5.65
N ALA A 300 -24.38 -11.60 5.37
CA ALA A 300 -24.83 -12.79 6.09
C ALA A 300 -23.91 -14.00 5.81
N ASP A 301 -23.43 -14.15 4.57
CA ASP A 301 -22.47 -15.20 4.21
C ASP A 301 -21.15 -15.03 4.99
N LEU A 302 -20.65 -13.79 5.11
CA LEU A 302 -19.43 -13.51 5.88
C LEU A 302 -19.63 -13.82 7.37
N ILE A 303 -20.78 -13.44 7.95
CA ILE A 303 -21.11 -13.76 9.34
C ILE A 303 -21.22 -15.29 9.52
N GLN A 304 -21.90 -15.99 8.61
CA GLN A 304 -22.03 -17.45 8.67
C GLN A 304 -20.69 -18.16 8.59
N ALA A 305 -19.77 -17.69 7.74
CA ALA A 305 -18.42 -18.23 7.68
C ALA A 305 -17.68 -18.11 9.02
N GLY A 306 -17.88 -17.01 9.75
CA GLY A 306 -17.30 -16.83 11.08
C GLY A 306 -17.97 -17.69 12.14
N VAL A 307 -19.30 -17.85 12.10
CA VAL A 307 -20.03 -18.74 13.03
C VAL A 307 -19.61 -20.20 12.85
N ASN A 308 -19.39 -20.62 11.60
CA ASN A 308 -18.94 -21.99 11.30
C ASN A 308 -17.49 -22.26 11.73
N ALA A 309 -16.71 -21.22 11.96
CA ALA A 309 -15.30 -21.30 12.36
C ALA A 309 -15.07 -21.21 13.89
N ALA A 310 -16.11 -20.81 14.63
CA ALA A 310 -16.07 -20.64 16.09
C ALA A 310 -16.42 -21.94 16.82
#